data_0c6bbf7d5a1376b347b5eba9014dd01c
#
_entry.id   0c6bbf7d5a1376b347b5eba9014dd01c
#
_cell.length_a   1.000
_cell.length_b   1.000
_cell.length_c   1.000
_cell.angle_alpha   90.00
_cell.angle_beta   90.00
_cell.angle_gamma   90.00
#
_symmetry.space_group_name_H-M   'P 1'
#
loop_
_entity.id
_entity.type
_entity.pdbx_description
1 polymer ?
#
loop_
_entity_poly.entity_id
_entity_poly.type
_entity_poly.pdbx_seq_one_letter_code
_entity_poly.pdbx_strand_id
1 'polypeptide(L)'
;MRFKNKVVLITGASRGLGKAMAEGFAEEGAKIIVSSRKLDACKAVVGSIKARGGDAIAIDAHLGSTEKIDSLLSKVYSEVSKVDILINNAGINLGMASLSDTTVAMFDKMVSVNLRGPWYLSSRIAPKMGDSGGGCIINILSIAAMISPPNMGLYAATKAALASLTEVMAQEWASLNIRVNALAPGSYRSEMTNSAIESIEGYEQSLIEAALIPRIADSKEILSPIFYLATEAYTTGITLVADG
;
A
#
# COMPACT_ATOMS: atom_id res chain seq x y z
N MET A 1 -10.48 -16.78 -11.89
CA MET A 1 -9.21 -16.08 -11.57
C MET A 1 -9.22 -14.72 -12.26
N ARG A 2 -9.54 -13.69 -11.49
CA ARG A 2 -9.72 -12.29 -11.96
C ARG A 2 -8.43 -11.67 -12.49
N PHE A 3 -7.28 -12.08 -11.97
CA PHE A 3 -5.98 -11.48 -12.27
C PHE A 3 -5.02 -12.43 -13.02
N LYS A 4 -5.57 -13.44 -13.71
CA LYS A 4 -4.77 -14.34 -14.53
C LYS A 4 -3.95 -13.55 -15.55
N ASN A 5 -2.64 -13.85 -15.66
CA ASN A 5 -1.66 -13.17 -16.52
C ASN A 5 -1.37 -11.70 -16.12
N LYS A 6 -1.79 -11.24 -14.94
CA LYS A 6 -1.44 -9.92 -14.41
C LYS A 6 -0.23 -10.02 -13.50
N VAL A 7 0.65 -9.02 -13.60
CA VAL A 7 1.79 -8.82 -12.69
C VAL A 7 1.44 -7.73 -11.70
N VAL A 8 1.50 -8.05 -10.41
CA VAL A 8 1.16 -7.13 -9.31
C VAL A 8 2.38 -6.88 -8.43
N LEU A 9 2.85 -5.65 -8.38
CA LEU A 9 3.91 -5.22 -7.47
C LEU A 9 3.27 -4.64 -6.20
N ILE A 10 3.60 -5.22 -5.03
CA ILE A 10 3.07 -4.76 -3.74
C ILE A 10 4.22 -4.39 -2.82
N THR A 11 4.26 -3.13 -2.40
CA THR A 11 5.25 -2.66 -1.43
C THR A 11 4.76 -2.87 0.00
N GLY A 12 5.69 -3.12 0.95
CA GLY A 12 5.32 -3.45 2.34
C GLY A 12 4.56 -4.77 2.46
N ALA A 13 4.81 -5.72 1.55
CA ALA A 13 4.02 -6.95 1.41
C ALA A 13 4.50 -8.12 2.28
N SER A 14 5.45 -7.91 3.19
CA SER A 14 5.98 -8.99 4.04
C SER A 14 5.11 -9.32 5.25
N ARG A 15 4.08 -8.50 5.56
CA ARG A 15 3.19 -8.66 6.72
C ARG A 15 1.91 -7.84 6.56
N GLY A 16 0.96 -8.01 7.51
CA GLY A 16 -0.26 -7.22 7.62
C GLY A 16 -1.09 -7.18 6.34
N LEU A 17 -1.66 -6.02 6.03
CA LEU A 17 -2.50 -5.83 4.84
C LEU A 17 -1.76 -6.14 3.53
N GLY A 18 -0.48 -5.76 3.44
CA GLY A 18 0.34 -6.03 2.26
C GLY A 18 0.50 -7.52 1.98
N LYS A 19 0.71 -8.34 3.03
CA LYS A 19 0.73 -9.80 2.92
C LYS A 19 -0.63 -10.35 2.50
N ALA A 20 -1.71 -9.91 3.15
CA ALA A 20 -3.06 -10.35 2.81
C ALA A 20 -3.40 -10.05 1.34
N MET A 21 -3.05 -8.84 0.85
CA MET A 21 -3.22 -8.48 -0.55
C MET A 21 -2.36 -9.37 -1.47
N ALA A 22 -1.08 -9.61 -1.14
CA ALA A 22 -0.20 -10.46 -1.94
C ALA A 22 -0.75 -11.88 -2.09
N GLU A 23 -1.19 -12.49 -1.00
CA GLU A 23 -1.81 -13.81 -1.00
C GLU A 23 -3.13 -13.84 -1.78
N GLY A 24 -4.01 -12.84 -1.57
CA GLY A 24 -5.30 -12.77 -2.25
C GLY A 24 -5.18 -12.55 -3.76
N PHE A 25 -4.30 -11.68 -4.23
CA PHE A 25 -4.05 -11.53 -5.67
C PHE A 25 -3.44 -12.78 -6.29
N ALA A 26 -2.57 -13.50 -5.58
CA ALA A 26 -2.00 -14.78 -6.03
C ALA A 26 -3.08 -15.86 -6.16
N GLU A 27 -4.01 -15.97 -5.21
CA GLU A 27 -5.15 -16.88 -5.24
C GLU A 27 -6.08 -16.60 -6.45
N GLU A 28 -6.13 -15.34 -6.89
CA GLU A 28 -6.86 -14.93 -8.11
C GLU A 28 -6.01 -14.99 -9.40
N GLY A 29 -4.84 -15.63 -9.34
CA GLY A 29 -4.02 -16.00 -10.50
C GLY A 29 -3.01 -14.97 -10.97
N ALA A 30 -2.73 -13.93 -10.18
CA ALA A 30 -1.68 -12.97 -10.49
C ALA A 30 -0.28 -13.52 -10.19
N LYS A 31 0.73 -13.06 -10.94
CA LYS A 31 2.13 -13.13 -10.53
C LYS A 31 2.45 -11.97 -9.59
N ILE A 32 2.94 -12.28 -8.39
CA ILE A 32 3.16 -11.29 -7.34
C ILE A 32 4.63 -10.93 -7.19
N ILE A 33 4.93 -9.64 -7.14
CA ILE A 33 6.22 -9.13 -6.71
C ILE A 33 6.05 -8.64 -5.27
N VAL A 34 6.54 -9.43 -4.32
CA VAL A 34 6.50 -9.14 -2.89
C VAL A 34 7.70 -8.30 -2.53
N SER A 35 7.48 -7.02 -2.17
CA SER A 35 8.58 -6.13 -1.82
C SER A 35 8.45 -5.56 -0.40
N SER A 36 9.53 -5.63 0.36
CA SER A 36 9.70 -4.93 1.64
C SER A 36 11.18 -4.79 2.00
N ARG A 37 11.50 -4.17 3.16
CA ARG A 37 12.89 -3.92 3.58
C ARG A 37 13.70 -5.18 3.91
N LYS A 38 13.04 -6.25 4.35
CA LYS A 38 13.67 -7.50 4.79
C LYS A 38 13.39 -8.60 3.78
N LEU A 39 14.41 -9.00 3.01
CA LEU A 39 14.27 -10.01 1.96
C LEU A 39 13.74 -11.34 2.49
N ASP A 40 14.21 -11.81 3.64
CA ASP A 40 13.77 -13.10 4.19
C ASP A 40 12.29 -13.10 4.56
N ALA A 41 11.77 -11.98 5.07
CA ALA A 41 10.34 -11.84 5.32
C ALA A 41 9.52 -11.83 4.00
N CYS A 42 10.06 -11.27 2.91
CA CYS A 42 9.45 -11.37 1.58
C CYS A 42 9.47 -12.83 1.07
N LYS A 43 10.61 -13.53 1.23
CA LYS A 43 10.74 -14.95 0.84
C LYS A 43 9.77 -15.85 1.59
N ALA A 44 9.49 -15.59 2.87
CA ALA A 44 8.50 -16.34 3.64
C ALA A 44 7.09 -16.22 3.04
N VAL A 45 6.67 -15.00 2.62
CA VAL A 45 5.39 -14.79 1.94
C VAL A 45 5.37 -15.46 0.57
N VAL A 46 6.45 -15.35 -0.20
CA VAL A 46 6.59 -16.03 -1.50
C VAL A 46 6.50 -17.56 -1.32
N GLY A 47 7.13 -18.11 -0.29
CA GLY A 47 7.02 -19.54 0.05
C GLY A 47 5.58 -19.96 0.34
N SER A 48 4.84 -19.17 1.12
CA SER A 48 3.42 -19.39 1.40
C SER A 48 2.55 -19.36 0.12
N ILE A 49 2.79 -18.40 -0.77
CA ILE A 49 2.07 -18.27 -2.04
C ILE A 49 2.36 -19.49 -2.94
N LYS A 50 3.64 -19.87 -3.09
CA LYS A 50 4.05 -21.00 -3.93
C LYS A 50 3.54 -22.36 -3.39
N ALA A 51 3.51 -22.53 -2.08
CA ALA A 51 2.96 -23.74 -1.46
C ALA A 51 1.45 -23.93 -1.76
N ARG A 52 0.74 -22.85 -2.10
CA ARG A 52 -0.67 -22.87 -2.53
C ARG A 52 -0.84 -22.84 -4.06
N GLY A 53 0.25 -23.07 -4.82
CA GLY A 53 0.24 -23.12 -6.29
C GLY A 53 0.25 -21.74 -6.99
N GLY A 54 0.45 -20.66 -6.26
CA GLY A 54 0.59 -19.31 -6.84
C GLY A 54 2.00 -19.01 -7.36
N ASP A 55 2.13 -17.92 -8.13
CA ASP A 55 3.43 -17.44 -8.65
C ASP A 55 3.82 -16.14 -7.94
N ALA A 56 5.02 -16.11 -7.36
CA ALA A 56 5.54 -14.93 -6.69
C ALA A 56 7.07 -14.90 -6.67
N ILE A 57 7.62 -13.68 -6.62
CA ILE A 57 9.04 -13.40 -6.40
C ILE A 57 9.24 -12.40 -5.26
N ALA A 58 10.38 -12.48 -4.58
CA ALA A 58 10.73 -11.61 -3.47
C ALA A 58 11.83 -10.63 -3.89
N ILE A 59 11.60 -9.33 -3.69
CA ILE A 59 12.60 -8.29 -3.95
C ILE A 59 12.64 -7.32 -2.78
N ASP A 60 13.81 -7.12 -2.18
CA ASP A 60 13.97 -6.16 -1.10
C ASP A 60 14.06 -4.71 -1.60
N ALA A 61 13.38 -3.80 -0.88
CA ALA A 61 13.54 -2.37 -1.09
C ALA A 61 13.18 -1.57 0.17
N HIS A 62 13.87 -0.46 0.37
CA HIS A 62 13.54 0.55 1.36
C HIS A 62 12.94 1.78 0.67
N LEU A 63 11.63 2.00 0.81
CA LEU A 63 10.89 3.04 0.08
C LEU A 63 11.30 4.49 0.47
N GLY A 64 12.03 4.66 1.56
CA GLY A 64 12.60 5.95 1.93
C GLY A 64 13.89 6.34 1.18
N SER A 65 14.43 5.45 0.32
CA SER A 65 15.62 5.73 -0.51
C SER A 65 15.27 5.59 -1.99
N THR A 66 15.55 6.63 -2.75
CA THR A 66 15.36 6.68 -4.22
C THR A 66 16.24 5.67 -4.92
N GLU A 67 17.49 5.50 -4.49
CA GLU A 67 18.45 4.54 -5.05
C GLU A 67 17.97 3.09 -4.85
N LYS A 68 17.34 2.80 -3.70
CA LYS A 68 16.74 1.48 -3.44
C LYS A 68 15.49 1.24 -4.27
N ILE A 69 14.73 2.28 -4.58
CA ILE A 69 13.58 2.20 -5.50
C ILE A 69 14.06 1.95 -6.94
N ASP A 70 15.10 2.64 -7.40
CA ASP A 70 15.67 2.41 -8.72
C ASP A 70 16.24 0.97 -8.83
N SER A 71 16.91 0.48 -7.79
CA SER A 71 17.37 -0.90 -7.72
C SER A 71 16.19 -1.90 -7.71
N LEU A 72 15.09 -1.59 -7.00
CA LEU A 72 13.87 -2.40 -7.05
C LEU A 72 13.36 -2.52 -8.48
N LEU A 73 13.19 -1.40 -9.16
CA LEU A 73 12.67 -1.38 -10.54
C LEU A 73 13.58 -2.12 -11.52
N SER A 74 14.90 -1.98 -11.38
CA SER A 74 15.86 -2.75 -12.19
C SER A 74 15.67 -4.25 -12.01
N LYS A 75 15.55 -4.73 -10.74
CA LYS A 75 15.29 -6.13 -10.44
C LYS A 75 13.90 -6.58 -10.90
N VAL A 76 12.87 -5.75 -10.77
CA VAL A 76 11.51 -6.06 -11.25
C VAL A 76 11.54 -6.32 -12.75
N TYR A 77 12.12 -5.41 -13.53
CA TYR A 77 12.12 -5.54 -14.99
C TYR A 77 13.15 -6.53 -15.55
N SER A 78 14.03 -7.09 -14.72
CA SER A 78 14.80 -8.29 -15.10
C SER A 78 13.98 -9.59 -14.96
N GLU A 79 12.92 -9.59 -14.15
CA GLU A 79 12.09 -10.77 -13.86
C GLU A 79 10.76 -10.78 -14.63
N VAL A 80 10.28 -9.59 -15.04
CA VAL A 80 9.01 -9.41 -15.76
C VAL A 80 9.11 -8.32 -16.81
N SER A 81 8.39 -8.49 -17.92
CA SER A 81 8.37 -7.49 -19.00
C SER A 81 7.54 -6.25 -18.64
N LYS A 82 6.53 -6.41 -17.75
CA LYS A 82 5.62 -5.32 -17.37
C LYS A 82 5.12 -5.50 -15.93
N VAL A 83 4.58 -4.43 -15.39
CA VAL A 83 3.76 -4.43 -14.17
C VAL A 83 2.38 -3.90 -14.53
N ASP A 84 1.35 -4.71 -14.32
CA ASP A 84 -0.05 -4.33 -14.61
C ASP A 84 -0.68 -3.55 -13.46
N ILE A 85 -0.31 -3.89 -12.21
CA ILE A 85 -0.86 -3.25 -11.01
C ILE A 85 0.26 -2.94 -10.03
N LEU A 86 0.33 -1.69 -9.58
CA LEU A 86 1.20 -1.26 -8.48
C LEU A 86 0.36 -0.95 -7.25
N ILE A 87 0.69 -1.58 -6.10
CA ILE A 87 0.07 -1.25 -4.82
C ILE A 87 1.13 -0.62 -3.90
N ASN A 88 1.04 0.68 -3.70
CA ASN A 88 1.85 1.43 -2.76
C ASN A 88 1.27 1.26 -1.35
N ASN A 89 1.63 0.15 -0.70
CA ASN A 89 1.15 -0.17 0.64
C ASN A 89 2.21 0.11 1.73
N ALA A 90 3.49 0.14 1.40
CA ALA A 90 4.52 0.44 2.37
C ALA A 90 4.26 1.79 3.08
N GLY A 91 4.24 1.75 4.41
CA GLY A 91 4.04 2.91 5.23
C GLY A 91 4.54 2.66 6.66
N ILE A 92 4.81 3.74 7.36
CA ILE A 92 5.19 3.74 8.78
C ILE A 92 4.36 4.76 9.54
N ASN A 93 4.06 4.43 10.79
CA ASN A 93 3.69 5.38 11.83
C ASN A 93 4.75 5.24 12.94
N LEU A 94 5.35 6.34 13.36
CA LEU A 94 6.43 6.35 14.37
C LEU A 94 5.90 6.48 15.79
N GLY A 95 4.63 6.22 16.01
CA GLY A 95 3.94 6.32 17.29
C GLY A 95 2.97 7.49 17.35
N MET A 96 2.27 7.56 18.47
CA MET A 96 1.36 8.66 18.77
C MET A 96 2.14 9.72 19.55
N ALA A 97 2.22 10.94 19.00
CA ALA A 97 2.87 12.08 19.62
C ALA A 97 2.18 13.37 19.24
N SER A 98 2.16 14.36 20.12
CA SER A 98 1.69 15.70 19.78
C SER A 98 2.57 16.31 18.69
N LEU A 99 2.07 17.27 17.92
CA LEU A 99 2.88 17.92 16.90
C LEU A 99 4.08 18.67 17.52
N SER A 100 3.93 19.16 18.75
CA SER A 100 5.00 19.84 19.47
C SER A 100 6.14 18.91 19.88
N ASP A 101 5.86 17.63 20.08
CA ASP A 101 6.84 16.63 20.50
C ASP A 101 7.46 15.86 19.33
N THR A 102 6.99 16.12 18.10
CA THR A 102 7.54 15.49 16.90
C THR A 102 8.83 16.17 16.47
N THR A 103 9.83 15.38 16.12
CA THR A 103 11.14 15.89 15.66
C THR A 103 11.20 16.00 14.14
N VAL A 104 12.11 16.85 13.63
CA VAL A 104 12.42 16.95 12.19
C VAL A 104 12.81 15.58 11.62
N ALA A 105 13.58 14.77 12.36
CA ALA A 105 13.96 13.43 11.93
C ALA A 105 12.75 12.48 11.78
N MET A 106 11.75 12.59 12.65
CA MET A 106 10.49 11.84 12.51
C MET A 106 9.70 12.32 11.28
N PHE A 107 9.63 13.63 11.08
CA PHE A 107 9.00 14.23 9.90
C PHE A 107 9.65 13.71 8.61
N ASP A 108 10.95 13.86 8.47
CA ASP A 108 11.70 13.46 7.28
C ASP A 108 11.55 11.97 7.00
N LYS A 109 11.59 11.14 8.03
CA LYS A 109 11.42 9.69 7.89
C LYS A 109 10.01 9.32 7.45
N MET A 110 8.95 9.93 8.01
CA MET A 110 7.58 9.66 7.57
C MET A 110 7.33 10.17 6.16
N VAL A 111 7.76 11.39 5.83
CA VAL A 111 7.65 11.93 4.47
C VAL A 111 8.39 11.06 3.47
N SER A 112 9.62 10.63 3.79
CA SER A 112 10.42 9.83 2.86
C SER A 112 9.75 8.48 2.51
N VAL A 113 9.11 7.82 3.49
CA VAL A 113 8.50 6.48 3.29
C VAL A 113 7.06 6.57 2.82
N ASN A 114 6.24 7.44 3.45
CA ASN A 114 4.79 7.46 3.23
C ASN A 114 4.36 8.35 2.04
N LEU A 115 5.20 9.29 1.63
CA LEU A 115 4.85 10.26 0.59
C LEU A 115 5.83 10.24 -0.58
N ARG A 116 7.12 10.57 -0.34
CA ARG A 116 8.13 10.60 -1.41
C ARG A 116 8.32 9.23 -2.06
N GLY A 117 8.37 8.15 -1.27
CA GLY A 117 8.56 6.79 -1.78
C GLY A 117 7.49 6.37 -2.78
N PRO A 118 6.19 6.36 -2.42
CA PRO A 118 5.12 6.00 -3.34
C PRO A 118 5.02 6.94 -4.55
N TRP A 119 5.20 8.25 -4.37
CA TRP A 119 5.27 9.18 -5.49
C TRP A 119 6.41 8.82 -6.46
N TYR A 120 7.63 8.67 -5.95
CA TYR A 120 8.80 8.39 -6.77
C TYR A 120 8.67 7.05 -7.49
N LEU A 121 8.27 5.98 -6.79
CA LEU A 121 8.04 4.68 -7.40
C LEU A 121 7.00 4.76 -8.52
N SER A 122 5.87 5.43 -8.28
CA SER A 122 4.81 5.58 -9.27
C SER A 122 5.28 6.38 -10.49
N SER A 123 6.01 7.49 -10.29
CA SER A 123 6.53 8.31 -11.39
C SER A 123 7.55 7.57 -12.27
N ARG A 124 8.32 6.64 -11.68
CA ARG A 124 9.31 5.83 -12.42
C ARG A 124 8.68 4.65 -13.16
N ILE A 125 7.56 4.11 -12.66
CA ILE A 125 6.89 2.96 -13.27
C ILE A 125 5.87 3.38 -14.34
N ALA A 126 5.22 4.54 -14.18
CA ALA A 126 4.13 5.00 -15.04
C ALA A 126 4.50 5.04 -16.56
N PRO A 127 5.67 5.55 -16.99
CA PRO A 127 6.02 5.52 -18.41
C PRO A 127 6.07 4.10 -18.99
N LYS A 128 6.72 3.17 -18.29
CA LYS A 128 6.80 1.76 -18.75
C LYS A 128 5.46 1.04 -18.68
N MET A 129 4.60 1.40 -17.73
CA MET A 129 3.24 0.89 -17.65
C MET A 129 2.42 1.39 -18.85
N GLY A 130 2.54 2.68 -19.20
CA GLY A 130 1.92 3.26 -20.39
C GLY A 130 2.39 2.59 -21.68
N ASP A 131 3.71 2.43 -21.89
CA ASP A 131 4.30 1.74 -23.05
C ASP A 131 3.80 0.28 -23.19
N SER A 132 3.38 -0.32 -22.08
CA SER A 132 2.82 -1.69 -22.02
C SER A 132 1.29 -1.73 -22.18
N GLY A 133 0.66 -0.61 -22.53
CA GLY A 133 -0.78 -0.51 -22.77
C GLY A 133 -1.61 -0.02 -21.59
N GLY A 134 -0.96 0.50 -20.56
CA GLY A 134 -1.61 1.06 -19.36
C GLY A 134 -1.61 0.13 -18.16
N GLY A 135 -2.33 0.51 -17.12
CA GLY A 135 -2.38 -0.25 -15.86
C GLY A 135 -3.16 0.42 -14.74
N CYS A 136 -2.88 -0.02 -13.53
CA CYS A 136 -3.53 0.49 -12.33
C CYS A 136 -2.53 0.73 -11.20
N ILE A 137 -2.61 1.91 -10.58
CA ILE A 137 -1.84 2.24 -9.37
C ILE A 137 -2.82 2.47 -8.22
N ILE A 138 -2.58 1.82 -7.08
CA ILE A 138 -3.40 1.99 -5.89
C ILE A 138 -2.52 2.40 -4.72
N ASN A 139 -2.83 3.56 -4.15
CA ASN A 139 -2.14 4.10 -2.98
C ASN A 139 -2.92 3.73 -1.70
N ILE A 140 -2.27 3.04 -0.77
CA ILE A 140 -2.89 2.74 0.53
C ILE A 140 -2.67 3.92 1.46
N LEU A 141 -3.78 4.59 1.77
CA LEU A 141 -3.84 5.70 2.71
C LEU A 141 -4.13 5.23 4.14
N SER A 142 -5.02 5.90 4.79
CA SER A 142 -5.66 5.61 6.07
C SER A 142 -6.86 6.53 6.23
N ILE A 143 -7.86 6.14 7.00
CA ILE A 143 -8.92 7.04 7.44
C ILE A 143 -8.36 8.27 8.16
N ALA A 144 -7.19 8.16 8.80
CA ALA A 144 -6.50 9.28 9.42
C ALA A 144 -6.19 10.44 8.45
N ALA A 145 -6.13 10.19 7.14
CA ALA A 145 -5.99 11.23 6.14
C ALA A 145 -7.21 12.18 6.06
N MET A 146 -8.36 11.73 6.52
CA MET A 146 -9.64 12.43 6.41
C MET A 146 -10.12 13.00 7.75
N ILE A 147 -9.92 12.26 8.84
CA ILE A 147 -10.40 12.67 10.17
C ILE A 147 -9.32 13.36 11.02
N SER A 148 -8.05 13.28 10.61
CA SER A 148 -6.89 13.95 11.26
C SER A 148 -6.88 13.79 12.80
N PRO A 149 -6.81 12.58 13.35
CA PRO A 149 -6.95 12.38 14.79
C PRO A 149 -5.76 12.99 15.56
N PRO A 150 -5.99 13.52 16.78
CA PRO A 150 -4.92 14.01 17.66
C PRO A 150 -3.79 12.98 17.83
N ASN A 151 -2.57 13.46 18.02
CA ASN A 151 -1.35 12.65 18.18
C ASN A 151 -0.93 11.81 16.97
N MET A 152 -1.63 11.92 15.85
CA MET A 152 -1.27 11.28 14.58
C MET A 152 -0.99 12.31 13.45
N GLY A 153 -0.76 13.57 13.79
CA GLY A 153 -0.73 14.68 12.84
C GLY A 153 0.25 14.49 11.67
N LEU A 154 1.51 14.08 11.93
CA LEU A 154 2.46 13.83 10.84
C LEU A 154 2.04 12.67 9.94
N TYR A 155 1.56 11.57 10.51
CA TYR A 155 1.08 10.43 9.76
C TYR A 155 -0.12 10.83 8.89
N ALA A 156 -1.11 11.49 9.48
CA ALA A 156 -2.30 11.99 8.80
C ALA A 156 -1.93 12.92 7.64
N ALA A 157 -1.02 13.88 7.87
CA ALA A 157 -0.54 14.80 6.85
C ALA A 157 0.12 14.09 5.66
N THR A 158 0.96 13.07 5.91
CA THR A 158 1.57 12.31 4.79
C THR A 158 0.53 11.54 3.99
N LYS A 159 -0.51 11.00 4.63
CA LYS A 159 -1.58 10.26 3.96
C LYS A 159 -2.54 11.18 3.20
N ALA A 160 -2.84 12.37 3.75
CA ALA A 160 -3.61 13.40 3.07
C ALA A 160 -2.87 13.95 1.83
N ALA A 161 -1.57 14.20 1.95
CA ALA A 161 -0.75 14.61 0.81
C ALA A 161 -0.71 13.54 -0.29
N LEU A 162 -0.63 12.24 0.08
CA LEU A 162 -0.68 11.15 -0.91
C LEU A 162 -2.06 11.02 -1.56
N ALA A 163 -3.16 11.37 -0.86
CA ALA A 163 -4.50 11.43 -1.46
C ALA A 163 -4.54 12.50 -2.57
N SER A 164 -4.05 13.71 -2.31
CA SER A 164 -3.95 14.76 -3.32
C SER A 164 -3.07 14.35 -4.50
N LEU A 165 -1.90 13.74 -4.25
CA LEU A 165 -1.05 13.22 -5.34
C LEU A 165 -1.75 12.11 -6.15
N THR A 166 -2.63 11.32 -5.55
CA THR A 166 -3.42 10.30 -6.28
C THR A 166 -4.30 10.94 -7.35
N GLU A 167 -4.98 12.03 -7.01
CA GLU A 167 -5.84 12.79 -7.95
C GLU A 167 -5.02 13.40 -9.08
N VAL A 168 -3.87 14.00 -8.76
CA VAL A 168 -2.96 14.58 -9.77
C VAL A 168 -2.42 13.50 -10.70
N MET A 169 -1.90 12.39 -10.14
CA MET A 169 -1.40 11.26 -10.94
C MET A 169 -2.47 10.69 -11.87
N ALA A 170 -3.74 10.60 -11.41
CA ALA A 170 -4.85 10.12 -12.21
C ALA A 170 -5.10 11.01 -13.44
N GLN A 171 -5.01 12.34 -13.27
CA GLN A 171 -5.18 13.30 -14.34
C GLN A 171 -4.01 13.27 -15.33
N GLU A 172 -2.78 13.32 -14.82
CA GLU A 172 -1.57 13.38 -15.65
C GLU A 172 -1.34 12.09 -16.45
N TRP A 173 -1.69 10.92 -15.90
CA TRP A 173 -1.40 9.63 -16.54
C TRP A 173 -2.62 8.99 -17.21
N ALA A 174 -3.74 9.69 -17.29
CA ALA A 174 -4.92 9.22 -18.03
C ALA A 174 -4.62 8.95 -19.51
N SER A 175 -3.82 9.81 -20.16
CA SER A 175 -3.39 9.64 -21.55
C SER A 175 -2.49 8.41 -21.77
N LEU A 176 -1.88 7.88 -20.71
CA LEU A 176 -1.11 6.64 -20.70
C LEU A 176 -1.98 5.40 -20.43
N ASN A 177 -3.31 5.55 -20.39
CA ASN A 177 -4.25 4.49 -20.01
C ASN A 177 -3.96 3.92 -18.60
N ILE A 178 -3.52 4.76 -17.66
CA ILE A 178 -3.26 4.39 -16.27
C ILE A 178 -4.35 4.97 -15.37
N ARG A 179 -4.99 4.10 -14.59
CA ARG A 179 -5.89 4.52 -13.51
C ARG A 179 -5.11 4.62 -12.23
N VAL A 180 -5.32 5.68 -11.47
CA VAL A 180 -4.70 5.88 -10.16
C VAL A 180 -5.78 6.16 -9.13
N ASN A 181 -5.87 5.33 -8.11
CA ASN A 181 -6.84 5.46 -7.04
C ASN A 181 -6.19 5.28 -5.67
N ALA A 182 -6.89 5.63 -4.63
CA ALA A 182 -6.48 5.39 -3.26
C ALA A 182 -7.51 4.54 -2.51
N LEU A 183 -7.02 3.76 -1.56
CA LEU A 183 -7.83 3.08 -0.56
C LEU A 183 -7.48 3.65 0.81
N ALA A 184 -8.47 4.11 1.57
CA ALA A 184 -8.33 4.59 2.93
C ALA A 184 -8.93 3.57 3.91
N PRO A 185 -8.11 2.63 4.43
CA PRO A 185 -8.57 1.68 5.43
C PRO A 185 -8.81 2.36 6.78
N GLY A 186 -9.81 1.87 7.50
CA GLY A 186 -9.98 2.11 8.94
C GLY A 186 -9.15 1.11 9.77
N SER A 187 -9.76 0.58 10.82
CA SER A 187 -9.10 -0.34 11.75
C SER A 187 -9.14 -1.78 11.24
N TYR A 188 -8.00 -2.28 10.79
CA TYR A 188 -7.78 -3.67 10.38
C TYR A 188 -6.76 -4.35 11.28
N ARG A 189 -6.94 -5.64 11.56
CA ARG A 189 -5.93 -6.46 12.23
C ARG A 189 -4.65 -6.52 11.40
N SER A 190 -3.56 -6.06 11.98
CA SER A 190 -2.23 -6.04 11.40
C SER A 190 -1.20 -5.95 12.52
N GLU A 191 0.09 -6.25 12.23
CA GLU A 191 1.13 -6.07 13.24
C GLU A 191 1.24 -4.62 13.72
N MET A 192 0.97 -3.64 12.86
CA MET A 192 0.97 -2.22 13.24
C MET A 192 -0.15 -1.92 14.25
N THR A 193 -1.37 -2.39 13.97
CA THR A 193 -2.54 -2.20 14.85
C THR A 193 -2.38 -2.98 16.14
N ASN A 194 -1.94 -4.24 16.07
CA ASN A 194 -1.75 -5.08 17.24
C ASN A 194 -0.67 -4.51 18.17
N SER A 195 0.46 -4.04 17.64
CA SER A 195 1.49 -3.37 18.46
C SER A 195 0.97 -2.12 19.17
N ALA A 196 0.10 -1.34 18.54
CA ALA A 196 -0.53 -0.19 19.19
C ALA A 196 -1.51 -0.63 20.28
N ILE A 197 -2.31 -1.66 20.05
CA ILE A 197 -3.23 -2.26 21.04
C ILE A 197 -2.45 -2.76 22.27
N GLU A 198 -1.32 -3.45 22.06
CA GLU A 198 -0.47 -3.94 23.14
C GLU A 198 0.22 -2.82 23.95
N SER A 199 0.46 -1.68 23.31
CA SER A 199 1.22 -0.56 23.91
C SER A 199 0.35 0.49 24.60
N ILE A 200 -0.96 0.55 24.30
CA ILE A 200 -1.86 1.62 24.75
C ILE A 200 -3.10 0.98 25.35
N GLU A 201 -3.27 1.17 26.66
CA GLU A 201 -4.47 0.68 27.38
C GLU A 201 -5.75 1.28 26.81
N GLY A 202 -6.77 0.44 26.60
CA GLY A 202 -8.06 0.86 26.07
C GLY A 202 -8.09 1.18 24.57
N TYR A 203 -6.94 1.11 23.86
CA TYR A 203 -6.88 1.48 22.45
C TYR A 203 -7.74 0.57 21.56
N GLU A 204 -7.77 -0.74 21.82
CA GLU A 204 -8.62 -1.66 21.08
C GLU A 204 -10.10 -1.28 21.18
N GLN A 205 -10.58 -0.98 22.39
CA GLN A 205 -11.95 -0.56 22.62
C GLN A 205 -12.26 0.76 21.89
N SER A 206 -11.34 1.72 21.92
CA SER A 206 -11.51 2.99 21.20
C SER A 206 -11.62 2.81 19.69
N LEU A 207 -10.88 1.86 19.11
CA LEU A 207 -10.98 1.54 17.67
C LEU A 207 -12.33 0.89 17.32
N ILE A 208 -12.87 0.05 18.20
CA ILE A 208 -14.17 -0.59 18.03
C ILE A 208 -15.29 0.44 18.11
N GLU A 209 -15.24 1.33 19.09
CA GLU A 209 -16.26 2.37 19.31
C GLU A 209 -16.27 3.45 18.22
N ALA A 210 -15.12 3.69 17.56
CA ALA A 210 -15.02 4.66 16.48
C ALA A 210 -15.65 4.17 15.17
N ALA A 211 -15.83 2.86 14.97
CA ALA A 211 -16.41 2.28 13.77
C ALA A 211 -17.93 2.17 13.87
N LEU A 212 -18.65 2.47 12.78
CA LEU A 212 -20.10 2.27 12.69
C LEU A 212 -20.47 0.78 12.72
N ILE A 213 -19.61 -0.07 12.19
CA ILE A 213 -19.64 -1.52 12.36
C ILE A 213 -18.65 -1.83 13.51
N PRO A 214 -19.11 -2.03 14.76
CA PRO A 214 -18.28 -1.93 15.97
C PRO A 214 -17.34 -3.13 16.14
N ARG A 215 -16.32 -3.23 15.30
CA ARG A 215 -15.27 -4.23 15.34
C ARG A 215 -14.01 -3.77 14.59
N ILE A 216 -12.89 -4.42 14.85
CA ILE A 216 -11.70 -4.34 13.99
C ILE A 216 -11.87 -5.38 12.87
N ALA A 217 -11.69 -4.97 11.63
CA ALA A 217 -11.80 -5.85 10.48
C ALA A 217 -10.64 -6.87 10.40
N ASP A 218 -10.89 -8.06 9.86
CA ASP A 218 -9.81 -8.99 9.53
C ASP A 218 -8.99 -8.44 8.35
N SER A 219 -7.70 -8.73 8.33
CA SER A 219 -6.80 -8.26 7.26
C SER A 219 -7.23 -8.71 5.85
N LYS A 220 -7.92 -9.83 5.71
CA LYS A 220 -8.44 -10.32 4.42
C LYS A 220 -9.64 -9.54 3.91
N GLU A 221 -10.35 -8.82 4.76
CA GLU A 221 -11.48 -8.01 4.33
C GLU A 221 -11.04 -6.82 3.45
N ILE A 222 -9.74 -6.49 3.44
CA ILE A 222 -9.15 -5.53 2.49
C ILE A 222 -9.23 -6.00 1.02
N LEU A 223 -9.43 -7.30 0.77
CA LEU A 223 -9.41 -7.86 -0.58
C LEU A 223 -10.58 -7.38 -1.44
N SER A 224 -11.76 -7.22 -0.88
CA SER A 224 -12.92 -6.76 -1.64
C SER A 224 -12.72 -5.34 -2.20
N PRO A 225 -12.43 -4.30 -1.38
CA PRO A 225 -12.23 -2.95 -1.89
C PRO A 225 -10.99 -2.81 -2.77
N ILE A 226 -9.89 -3.53 -2.50
CA ILE A 226 -8.69 -3.45 -3.35
C ILE A 226 -8.92 -4.09 -4.71
N PHE A 227 -9.65 -5.20 -4.78
CA PHE A 227 -10.01 -5.83 -6.05
C PHE A 227 -10.95 -4.96 -6.87
N TYR A 228 -11.92 -4.28 -6.23
CA TYR A 228 -12.77 -3.31 -6.90
C TYR A 228 -11.92 -2.24 -7.59
N LEU A 229 -11.01 -1.57 -6.87
CA LEU A 229 -10.15 -0.55 -7.45
C LEU A 229 -9.25 -1.08 -8.56
N ALA A 230 -8.79 -2.34 -8.44
CA ALA A 230 -7.93 -2.97 -9.44
C ALA A 230 -8.67 -3.31 -10.74
N THR A 231 -9.97 -3.67 -10.67
CA THR A 231 -10.74 -4.17 -11.83
C THR A 231 -11.71 -3.16 -12.42
N GLU A 232 -12.21 -2.18 -11.63
CA GLU A 232 -13.21 -1.22 -12.13
C GLU A 232 -12.60 -0.26 -13.15
N ALA A 233 -13.00 -0.41 -14.41
CA ALA A 233 -12.37 0.28 -15.53
C ALA A 233 -12.72 1.78 -15.62
N TYR A 234 -13.87 2.20 -15.07
CA TYR A 234 -14.35 3.58 -15.15
C TYR A 234 -14.14 4.37 -13.83
N THR A 235 -13.18 3.91 -13.01
CA THR A 235 -12.87 4.52 -11.71
C THR A 235 -11.41 4.94 -11.66
N THR A 236 -11.14 6.26 -11.59
CA THR A 236 -9.82 6.84 -11.43
C THR A 236 -9.90 8.17 -10.66
N GLY A 237 -8.85 8.52 -9.91
CA GLY A 237 -8.74 9.76 -9.13
C GLY A 237 -9.54 9.76 -7.83
N ILE A 238 -10.09 8.63 -7.38
CA ILE A 238 -10.89 8.55 -6.16
C ILE A 238 -10.08 8.04 -4.96
N THR A 239 -10.57 8.39 -3.79
CA THR A 239 -10.25 7.68 -2.54
C THR A 239 -11.46 6.87 -2.11
N LEU A 240 -11.34 5.54 -2.09
CA LEU A 240 -12.32 4.64 -1.54
C LEU A 240 -12.07 4.48 -0.03
N VAL A 241 -13.07 4.75 0.79
CA VAL A 241 -13.02 4.53 2.24
C VAL A 241 -13.55 3.14 2.56
N ALA A 242 -12.84 2.42 3.45
CA ALA A 242 -13.23 1.11 3.95
C ALA A 242 -12.88 1.05 5.45
N ASP A 243 -13.74 1.61 6.28
CA ASP A 243 -13.45 1.89 7.69
C ASP A 243 -14.49 1.36 8.70
N GLY A 244 -15.57 0.74 8.18
CA GLY A 244 -16.64 0.22 9.02
C GLY A 244 -17.55 1.31 9.57
#